data_2933b1e5ba7f4dc4a0706d9b2df7d9de
#
_entry.id   2933b1e5ba7f4dc4a0706d9b2df7d9de
#
_cell.length_a   1.000
_cell.length_b   1.000
_cell.length_c   1.000
_cell.angle_alpha   90.00
_cell.angle_beta   90.00
_cell.angle_gamma   90.00
#
_symmetry.space_group_name_H-M   'P 1'
#
loop_
_entity.id
_entity.type
_entity.pdbx_description
1 polymer ?
#
loop_
_entity_poly.entity_id
_entity_poly.type
_entity_poly.pdbx_seq_one_letter_code
_entity_poly.pdbx_strand_id
1 'polypeptide(L)'
;MEQIPQILSKGIFLDARGFFQEVAKDGDDVMNALGSIRQINMSKSKKGTLRGIHAQTGMSKAMWVPYGLAQIVAVNLDVNSNDFGQVVTHHMSAGDGKIFWAPDNWGRGFLALEEGTIVAYACSDVYRPGLEFGVNPMTCGVSWDFKNISDVELLVSDKDRDAKHIGDLKK
;
A
#
# COMPACT_ATOMS: atom_id res chain seq x y z
N MET A 1 -0.02 -19.19 12.12
CA MET A 1 -1.12 -18.46 11.47
C MET A 1 -0.52 -17.56 10.43
N GLU A 2 -1.07 -17.57 9.23
CA GLU A 2 -0.65 -16.66 8.16
C GLU A 2 -0.99 -15.22 8.55
N GLN A 3 -0.03 -14.30 8.36
CA GLN A 3 -0.25 -12.89 8.69
C GLN A 3 -1.06 -12.24 7.56
N ILE A 4 -2.10 -11.49 7.91
CA ILE A 4 -2.94 -10.75 6.96
C ILE A 4 -2.73 -9.23 7.14
N PRO A 5 -2.90 -8.44 6.07
CA PRO A 5 -2.85 -6.98 6.17
C PRO A 5 -3.89 -6.43 7.14
N GLN A 6 -3.53 -5.38 7.87
CA GLN A 6 -4.40 -4.78 8.89
C GLN A 6 -4.18 -3.27 9.01
N ILE A 7 -5.20 -2.59 9.54
CA ILE A 7 -5.09 -1.20 9.99
C ILE A 7 -4.56 -1.17 11.42
N LEU A 8 -3.46 -0.44 11.62
CA LEU A 8 -2.91 -0.08 12.93
C LEU A 8 -3.34 1.36 13.19
N SER A 9 -4.21 1.56 14.18
CA SER A 9 -4.75 2.89 14.50
C SER A 9 -3.81 3.70 15.36
N LYS A 10 -3.62 4.98 15.01
CA LYS A 10 -2.78 5.95 15.72
C LYS A 10 -3.60 7.14 16.19
N GLY A 11 -3.23 7.68 17.35
CA GLY A 11 -3.84 8.90 17.87
C GLY A 11 -3.57 10.10 16.96
N ILE A 12 -4.60 10.91 16.76
CA ILE A 12 -4.53 12.22 16.12
C ILE A 12 -4.77 13.28 17.17
N PHE A 13 -3.87 14.23 17.28
CA PHE A 13 -3.92 15.35 18.23
C PHE A 13 -4.19 16.63 17.48
N LEU A 14 -5.42 17.14 17.59
CA LEU A 14 -5.89 18.34 16.90
C LEU A 14 -5.65 19.59 17.74
N ASP A 15 -5.23 20.69 17.09
CA ASP A 15 -5.21 22.03 17.67
C ASP A 15 -5.54 23.10 16.60
N ALA A 16 -5.46 24.40 16.96
CA ALA A 16 -5.75 25.49 16.03
C ALA A 16 -4.79 25.59 14.83
N ARG A 17 -3.69 24.88 14.82
CA ARG A 17 -2.68 24.84 13.72
C ARG A 17 -2.87 23.65 12.78
N GLY A 18 -3.70 22.66 13.15
CA GLY A 18 -3.92 21.43 12.38
C GLY A 18 -3.89 20.19 13.25
N PHE A 19 -3.08 19.19 12.90
CA PHE A 19 -2.93 17.96 13.68
C PHE A 19 -1.46 17.54 13.85
N PHE A 20 -1.21 16.80 14.92
CA PHE A 20 0.01 16.03 15.13
C PHE A 20 -0.34 14.55 15.19
N GLN A 21 0.47 13.71 14.57
CA GLN A 21 0.36 12.26 14.60
C GLN A 21 1.73 11.61 14.80
N GLU A 22 1.85 10.73 15.80
CA GLU A 22 2.96 9.79 15.87
C GLU A 22 2.68 8.65 14.89
N VAL A 23 3.46 8.54 13.82
CA VAL A 23 3.27 7.47 12.81
C VAL A 23 3.81 6.14 13.32
N ALA A 24 5.00 6.16 13.93
CA ALA A 24 5.64 5.00 14.54
C ALA A 24 6.62 5.44 15.62
N LYS A 25 6.76 4.63 16.66
CA LYS A 25 7.79 4.77 17.69
C LYS A 25 8.23 3.40 18.19
N ASP A 26 9.38 3.33 18.79
CA ASP A 26 9.90 2.09 19.36
C ASP A 26 8.91 1.45 20.36
N GLY A 27 8.69 0.15 20.20
CA GLY A 27 7.79 -0.64 21.04
C GLY A 27 6.28 -0.49 20.72
N ASP A 28 5.88 0.29 19.71
CA ASP A 28 4.48 0.37 19.31
C ASP A 28 4.07 -0.73 18.29
N ASP A 29 2.77 -0.80 17.98
CA ASP A 29 2.21 -1.82 17.07
C ASP A 29 2.81 -1.76 15.67
N VAL A 30 3.16 -0.56 15.16
CA VAL A 30 3.77 -0.40 13.83
C VAL A 30 5.18 -0.98 13.82
N MET A 31 5.99 -0.66 14.85
CA MET A 31 7.32 -1.20 14.99
C MET A 31 7.31 -2.70 15.26
N ASN A 32 6.38 -3.18 16.09
CA ASN A 32 6.22 -4.61 16.35
C ASN A 32 5.83 -5.38 15.07
N ALA A 33 4.94 -4.82 14.24
CA ALA A 33 4.52 -5.44 12.98
C ALA A 33 5.62 -5.42 11.90
N LEU A 34 6.44 -4.35 11.84
CA LEU A 34 7.56 -4.24 10.90
C LEU A 34 8.80 -4.99 11.37
N GLY A 35 9.02 -5.11 12.67
CA GLY A 35 10.25 -5.59 13.29
C GLY A 35 11.38 -4.57 13.23
N SER A 36 11.56 -3.86 12.13
CA SER A 36 12.54 -2.77 11.97
C SER A 36 12.14 -1.85 10.83
N ILE A 37 12.57 -0.59 10.88
CA ILE A 37 12.47 0.34 9.73
C ILE A 37 13.86 0.45 9.09
N ARG A 38 13.99 -0.05 7.86
CA ARG A 38 15.25 -0.05 7.10
C ARG A 38 15.24 0.97 5.95
N GLN A 39 14.04 1.35 5.49
CA GLN A 39 13.87 2.32 4.42
C GLN A 39 12.51 3.02 4.58
N ILE A 40 12.46 4.32 4.30
CA ILE A 40 11.22 5.08 4.21
C ILE A 40 11.15 5.70 2.81
N ASN A 41 10.00 5.55 2.17
CA ASN A 41 9.72 6.13 0.86
C ASN A 41 8.47 7.00 0.90
N MET A 42 8.40 7.94 -0.02
CA MET A 42 7.23 8.78 -0.22
C MET A 42 7.03 9.01 -1.72
N SER A 43 5.79 8.93 -2.17
CA SER A 43 5.41 9.27 -3.53
C SER A 43 4.29 10.30 -3.54
N LYS A 44 4.42 11.33 -4.39
CA LYS A 44 3.35 12.28 -4.70
C LYS A 44 2.72 11.91 -6.05
N SER A 45 1.41 11.90 -6.14
CA SER A 45 0.67 11.40 -7.29
C SER A 45 -0.45 12.37 -7.68
N LYS A 46 -0.66 12.53 -8.99
CA LYS A 46 -1.86 13.18 -9.52
C LYS A 46 -3.08 12.32 -9.23
N LYS A 47 -4.27 12.92 -9.16
CA LYS A 47 -5.54 12.19 -9.14
C LYS A 47 -5.61 11.20 -10.31
N GLY A 48 -6.11 10.00 -10.09
CA GLY A 48 -6.16 8.93 -11.09
C GLY A 48 -4.86 8.14 -11.27
N THR A 49 -3.78 8.44 -10.51
CA THR A 49 -2.56 7.63 -10.57
C THR A 49 -2.75 6.31 -9.81
N LEU A 50 -2.56 5.21 -10.52
CA LEU A 50 -2.55 3.84 -9.99
C LEU A 50 -1.12 3.31 -9.98
N ARG A 51 -0.64 2.87 -8.80
CA ARG A 51 0.69 2.30 -8.59
C ARG A 51 0.59 0.92 -7.95
N GLY A 52 1.39 -0.02 -8.40
CA GLY A 52 1.43 -1.39 -7.89
C GLY A 52 0.94 -2.39 -8.92
N ILE A 53 0.73 -3.61 -8.58
CA ILE A 53 0.81 -4.28 -7.27
C ILE A 53 2.21 -4.86 -7.11
N HIS A 54 2.95 -4.42 -6.08
CA HIS A 54 4.35 -4.84 -5.90
C HIS A 54 4.59 -5.46 -4.53
N ALA A 55 5.37 -6.52 -4.51
CA ALA A 55 5.94 -7.15 -3.32
C ALA A 55 7.46 -7.25 -3.46
N GLN A 56 8.15 -7.45 -2.36
CA GLN A 56 9.53 -7.90 -2.31
C GLN A 56 9.62 -8.98 -1.24
N THR A 57 10.22 -10.10 -1.58
CA THR A 57 10.44 -11.20 -0.64
C THR A 57 11.17 -10.70 0.60
N GLY A 58 10.65 -11.03 1.79
CA GLY A 58 11.21 -10.63 3.08
C GLY A 58 10.95 -9.16 3.48
N MET A 59 10.11 -8.40 2.74
CA MET A 59 9.84 -7.00 3.04
C MET A 59 8.36 -6.76 3.37
N SER A 60 8.04 -6.56 4.64
CA SER A 60 6.76 -5.97 5.05
C SER A 60 6.77 -4.46 4.93
N LYS A 61 5.59 -3.85 4.80
CA LYS A 61 5.44 -2.38 4.70
C LYS A 61 4.32 -1.88 5.59
N ALA A 62 4.53 -0.70 6.18
CA ALA A 62 3.51 0.09 6.85
C ALA A 62 3.32 1.39 6.05
N MET A 63 2.09 1.63 5.56
CA MET A 63 1.75 2.72 4.63
C MET A 63 0.78 3.70 5.29
N TRP A 64 0.94 4.99 5.02
CA TRP A 64 0.01 6.04 5.46
C TRP A 64 -0.13 7.13 4.41
N VAL A 65 -1.13 7.99 4.56
CA VAL A 65 -1.42 9.08 3.64
C VAL A 65 -1.20 10.43 4.34
N PRO A 66 -0.02 11.06 4.18
CA PRO A 66 0.26 12.37 4.78
C PRO A 66 -0.53 13.52 4.14
N TYR A 67 -0.99 13.36 2.89
CA TYR A 67 -1.76 14.37 2.17
C TYR A 67 -2.71 13.72 1.15
N GLY A 68 -3.93 14.24 1.05
CA GLY A 68 -4.94 13.80 0.08
C GLY A 68 -5.67 12.53 0.53
N LEU A 69 -6.19 11.79 -0.45
CA LEU A 69 -6.99 10.57 -0.29
C LEU A 69 -6.49 9.49 -1.24
N ALA A 70 -6.33 8.27 -0.74
CA ALA A 70 -5.96 7.11 -1.54
C ALA A 70 -6.82 5.88 -1.18
N GLN A 71 -7.13 5.06 -2.17
CA GLN A 71 -7.50 3.67 -1.96
C GLN A 71 -6.21 2.84 -1.89
N ILE A 72 -5.87 2.37 -0.68
CA ILE A 72 -4.70 1.51 -0.44
C ILE A 72 -5.14 0.06 -0.52
N VAL A 73 -4.36 -0.78 -1.17
CA VAL A 73 -4.68 -2.20 -1.33
C VAL A 73 -3.49 -3.10 -1.04
N ALA A 74 -3.79 -4.33 -0.63
CA ALA A 74 -2.85 -5.45 -0.64
C ALA A 74 -3.53 -6.68 -1.22
N VAL A 75 -2.76 -7.47 -1.98
CA VAL A 75 -3.20 -8.71 -2.64
C VAL A 75 -2.25 -9.82 -2.23
N ASN A 76 -2.79 -10.94 -1.77
CA ASN A 76 -1.98 -12.11 -1.42
C ASN A 76 -1.39 -12.72 -2.69
N LEU A 77 -0.07 -12.67 -2.82
CA LEU A 77 0.69 -13.20 -3.97
C LEU A 77 1.46 -14.50 -3.63
N ASP A 78 1.26 -15.05 -2.42
CA ASP A 78 1.85 -16.34 -2.07
C ASP A 78 1.10 -17.47 -2.78
N VAL A 79 1.72 -18.04 -3.81
CA VAL A 79 1.14 -19.12 -4.63
C VAL A 79 0.86 -20.41 -3.83
N ASN A 80 1.48 -20.57 -2.66
CA ASN A 80 1.28 -21.70 -1.77
C ASN A 80 0.19 -21.46 -0.72
N SER A 81 -0.29 -20.21 -0.59
CA SER A 81 -1.36 -19.88 0.35
C SER A 81 -2.72 -20.35 -0.16
N ASN A 82 -3.58 -20.82 0.77
CA ASN A 82 -4.98 -21.09 0.47
C ASN A 82 -5.76 -19.81 0.13
N ASP A 83 -5.26 -18.66 0.61
CA ASP A 83 -5.83 -17.33 0.40
C ASP A 83 -5.17 -16.56 -0.75
N PHE A 84 -4.46 -17.27 -1.66
CA PHE A 84 -3.87 -16.64 -2.84
C PHE A 84 -4.90 -15.84 -3.64
N GLY A 85 -4.58 -14.59 -3.94
CA GLY A 85 -5.46 -13.66 -4.64
C GLY A 85 -6.45 -12.94 -3.72
N GLN A 86 -6.46 -13.22 -2.42
CA GLN A 86 -7.25 -12.44 -1.46
C GLN A 86 -6.85 -10.97 -1.51
N VAL A 87 -7.84 -10.09 -1.46
CA VAL A 87 -7.67 -8.62 -1.51
C VAL A 87 -8.10 -8.01 -0.19
N VAL A 88 -7.25 -7.13 0.35
CA VAL A 88 -7.59 -6.23 1.46
C VAL A 88 -7.47 -4.80 0.95
N THR A 89 -8.50 -3.98 1.19
CA THR A 89 -8.56 -2.59 0.69
C THR A 89 -9.10 -1.63 1.74
N HIS A 90 -8.53 -0.42 1.78
CA HIS A 90 -8.98 0.67 2.64
C HIS A 90 -8.85 2.02 1.93
N HIS A 91 -9.83 2.89 2.15
CA HIS A 91 -9.69 4.31 1.87
C HIS A 91 -8.99 4.97 3.06
N MET A 92 -7.93 5.73 2.77
CA MET A 92 -7.11 6.39 3.78
C MET A 92 -6.82 7.82 3.36
N SER A 93 -6.89 8.75 4.32
CA SER A 93 -6.67 10.18 4.10
C SER A 93 -5.74 10.79 5.15
N ALA A 94 -5.23 11.97 4.85
CA ALA A 94 -4.46 12.74 5.83
C ALA A 94 -5.27 12.96 7.11
N GLY A 95 -4.65 12.69 8.26
CA GLY A 95 -5.27 12.90 9.57
C GLY A 95 -6.36 11.90 9.97
N ASP A 96 -6.47 10.74 9.29
CA ASP A 96 -7.44 9.71 9.68
C ASP A 96 -6.89 8.71 10.73
N GLY A 97 -5.63 8.85 11.12
CA GLY A 97 -4.99 8.02 12.13
C GLY A 97 -4.67 6.60 11.70
N LYS A 98 -4.84 6.27 10.43
CA LYS A 98 -4.62 4.90 9.95
C LYS A 98 -3.20 4.69 9.44
N ILE A 99 -2.64 3.54 9.79
CA ILE A 99 -1.43 2.97 9.20
C ILE A 99 -1.81 1.60 8.65
N PHE A 100 -1.68 1.39 7.34
CA PHE A 100 -1.97 0.11 6.70
C PHE A 100 -0.70 -0.73 6.66
N TRP A 101 -0.63 -1.77 7.49
CA TRP A 101 0.47 -2.72 7.45
C TRP A 101 0.12 -3.94 6.60
N ALA A 102 1.09 -4.41 5.80
CA ALA A 102 0.98 -5.65 5.02
C ALA A 102 2.30 -6.45 5.09
N PRO A 103 2.22 -7.79 5.29
CA PRO A 103 3.39 -8.67 5.31
C PRO A 103 4.04 -8.81 3.92
N ASP A 104 5.16 -9.51 3.84
CA ASP A 104 6.05 -9.56 2.67
C ASP A 104 5.42 -10.18 1.41
N ASN A 105 4.68 -11.26 1.55
CA ASN A 105 4.06 -11.97 0.42
C ASN A 105 2.78 -11.28 -0.12
N TRP A 106 2.37 -10.16 0.49
CA TRP A 106 1.25 -9.37 0.01
C TRP A 106 1.76 -8.25 -0.91
N GLY A 107 1.40 -8.32 -2.17
CA GLY A 107 1.64 -7.23 -3.12
C GLY A 107 0.82 -5.99 -2.75
N ARG A 108 1.44 -4.81 -2.72
CA ARG A 108 0.82 -3.54 -2.30
C ARG A 108 0.70 -2.58 -3.47
N GLY A 109 -0.36 -1.79 -3.44
CA GLY A 109 -0.60 -0.73 -4.40
C GLY A 109 -1.60 0.29 -3.88
N PHE A 110 -1.84 1.33 -4.67
CA PHE A 110 -2.84 2.33 -4.36
C PHE A 110 -3.32 3.07 -5.59
N LEU A 111 -4.55 3.60 -5.50
CA LEU A 111 -5.13 4.57 -6.43
C LEU A 111 -5.24 5.93 -5.71
N ALA A 112 -4.64 6.97 -6.29
CA ALA A 112 -4.77 8.34 -5.80
C ALA A 112 -6.14 8.91 -6.20
N LEU A 113 -6.96 9.28 -5.20
CA LEU A 113 -8.33 9.77 -5.40
C LEU A 113 -8.45 11.29 -5.37
N GLU A 114 -7.38 11.98 -4.95
CA GLU A 114 -7.29 13.45 -4.94
C GLU A 114 -6.00 13.92 -5.61
N GLU A 115 -6.01 15.16 -6.10
CA GLU A 115 -4.84 15.76 -6.72
C GLU A 115 -3.73 15.99 -5.68
N GLY A 116 -2.49 15.61 -6.05
CA GLY A 116 -1.32 15.77 -5.21
C GLY A 116 -1.24 14.79 -4.03
N THR A 117 -2.06 13.73 -4.01
CA THR A 117 -2.05 12.69 -2.96
C THR A 117 -0.63 12.18 -2.70
N ILE A 118 -0.24 12.18 -1.43
CA ILE A 118 1.03 11.64 -0.97
C ILE A 118 0.77 10.35 -0.21
N VAL A 119 1.44 9.27 -0.64
CA VAL A 119 1.50 8.02 0.08
C VAL A 119 2.93 7.80 0.54
N ALA A 120 3.12 7.64 1.84
CA ALA A 120 4.39 7.34 2.47
C ALA A 120 4.37 5.91 3.04
N TYR A 121 5.52 5.26 3.12
CA TYR A 121 5.61 3.92 3.67
C TYR A 121 6.99 3.61 4.25
N ALA A 122 6.98 2.96 5.41
CA ALA A 122 8.13 2.37 6.04
C ALA A 122 8.27 0.90 5.63
N CYS A 123 9.50 0.47 5.34
CA CYS A 123 9.84 -0.87 4.88
C CYS A 123 10.72 -1.57 5.92
N SER A 124 10.46 -2.86 6.17
CA SER A 124 11.26 -3.69 7.08
C SER A 124 12.63 -4.07 6.50
N ASP A 125 12.83 -3.89 5.20
CA ASP A 125 14.11 -4.10 4.49
C ASP A 125 14.37 -3.00 3.47
N VAL A 126 15.59 -2.94 2.92
CA VAL A 126 15.95 -2.05 1.81
C VAL A 126 15.45 -2.61 0.48
N TYR A 127 15.15 -1.74 -0.47
CA TYR A 127 14.74 -2.14 -1.80
C TYR A 127 15.86 -2.88 -2.53
N ARG A 128 15.52 -4.06 -3.08
CA ARG A 128 16.40 -4.89 -3.91
C ARG A 128 15.67 -5.28 -5.19
N PRO A 129 16.04 -4.72 -6.36
CA PRO A 129 15.34 -4.99 -7.61
C PRO A 129 15.19 -6.47 -7.95
N GLY A 130 16.20 -7.30 -7.64
CA GLY A 130 16.19 -8.74 -7.92
C GLY A 130 15.22 -9.56 -7.04
N LEU A 131 14.68 -8.98 -5.97
CA LEU A 131 13.69 -9.61 -5.07
C LEU A 131 12.29 -9.04 -5.24
N GLU A 132 12.14 -7.99 -6.07
CA GLU A 132 10.83 -7.41 -6.37
C GLU A 132 10.05 -8.29 -7.33
N PHE A 133 8.79 -8.51 -7.04
CA PHE A 133 7.82 -9.14 -7.93
C PHE A 133 6.47 -8.43 -7.80
N GLY A 134 5.58 -8.68 -8.74
CA GLY A 134 4.28 -8.04 -8.72
C GLY A 134 3.39 -8.52 -9.86
N VAL A 135 2.19 -7.98 -9.88
CA VAL A 135 1.17 -8.29 -10.89
C VAL A 135 0.53 -7.03 -11.42
N ASN A 136 -0.03 -7.15 -12.62
CA ASN A 136 -0.80 -6.07 -13.23
C ASN A 136 -2.00 -5.71 -12.35
N PRO A 137 -2.13 -4.44 -11.93
CA PRO A 137 -3.18 -3.99 -11.01
C PRO A 137 -4.60 -4.15 -11.57
N MET A 138 -4.75 -4.27 -12.89
CA MET A 138 -6.06 -4.43 -13.52
C MET A 138 -6.53 -5.89 -13.57
N THR A 139 -5.67 -6.84 -13.23
CA THR A 139 -5.96 -8.28 -13.35
C THR A 139 -5.82 -9.05 -12.04
N CYS A 140 -5.68 -8.34 -10.91
CA CYS A 140 -5.41 -8.93 -9.60
C CYS A 140 -6.64 -9.01 -8.69
N GLY A 141 -7.85 -8.83 -9.21
CA GLY A 141 -9.10 -8.97 -8.46
C GLY A 141 -9.48 -7.76 -7.58
N VAL A 142 -8.71 -6.68 -7.65
CA VAL A 142 -9.02 -5.45 -6.90
C VAL A 142 -10.20 -4.72 -7.54
N SER A 143 -11.20 -4.38 -6.71
CA SER A 143 -12.27 -3.46 -7.10
C SER A 143 -11.80 -2.02 -6.85
N TRP A 144 -11.20 -1.42 -7.88
CA TRP A 144 -10.71 -0.05 -7.82
C TRP A 144 -11.85 0.96 -7.83
N ASP A 145 -11.70 2.04 -7.06
CA ASP A 145 -12.67 3.13 -6.95
C ASP A 145 -12.61 4.10 -8.13
N PHE A 146 -12.78 3.57 -9.34
CA PHE A 146 -12.77 4.39 -10.57
C PHE A 146 -13.90 5.40 -10.64
N LYS A 147 -14.96 5.21 -9.84
CA LYS A 147 -16.06 6.19 -9.77
C LYS A 147 -15.57 7.55 -9.27
N ASN A 148 -14.68 7.55 -8.30
CA ASN A 148 -14.14 8.78 -7.70
C ASN A 148 -13.05 9.46 -8.55
N ILE A 149 -12.63 8.85 -9.66
CA ILE A 149 -11.69 9.42 -10.62
C ILE A 149 -12.28 9.56 -12.03
N SER A 150 -13.61 9.48 -12.17
CA SER A 150 -14.31 9.51 -13.48
C SER A 150 -14.12 10.82 -14.27
N ASP A 151 -13.63 11.86 -13.64
CA ASP A 151 -13.32 13.18 -14.19
C ASP A 151 -11.88 13.34 -14.71
N VAL A 152 -11.01 12.32 -14.53
CA VAL A 152 -9.60 12.34 -14.96
C VAL A 152 -9.21 11.03 -15.64
N GLU A 153 -8.09 11.06 -16.37
CA GLU A 153 -7.50 9.88 -16.98
C GLU A 153 -6.83 8.97 -15.94
N LEU A 154 -6.98 7.65 -16.10
CA LEU A 154 -6.25 6.67 -15.32
C LEU A 154 -4.77 6.62 -15.75
N LEU A 155 -3.86 6.92 -14.83
CA LEU A 155 -2.42 6.95 -15.05
C LEU A 155 -1.77 5.70 -14.43
N VAL A 156 -1.28 4.81 -15.29
CA VAL A 156 -0.55 3.58 -14.89
C VAL A 156 0.80 3.56 -15.60
N SER A 157 1.88 3.22 -14.91
CA SER A 157 3.20 3.08 -15.53
C SER A 157 3.23 1.89 -16.50
N ASP A 158 4.09 1.94 -17.52
CA ASP A 158 4.27 0.82 -18.44
C ASP A 158 4.71 -0.44 -17.68
N LYS A 159 5.62 -0.31 -16.70
CA LYS A 159 6.03 -1.41 -15.82
C LYS A 159 4.84 -2.11 -15.16
N ASP A 160 3.89 -1.35 -14.64
CA ASP A 160 2.72 -1.90 -13.93
C ASP A 160 1.69 -2.47 -14.91
N ARG A 161 1.53 -1.81 -16.07
CA ARG A 161 0.63 -2.27 -17.14
C ARG A 161 1.09 -3.58 -17.76
N ASP A 162 2.40 -3.72 -17.97
CA ASP A 162 3.02 -4.88 -18.62
C ASP A 162 3.37 -6.00 -17.62
N ALA A 163 3.10 -5.81 -16.32
CA ALA A 163 3.31 -6.82 -15.31
C ALA A 163 2.45 -8.07 -15.56
N LYS A 164 2.89 -9.22 -15.04
CA LYS A 164 2.18 -10.50 -15.20
C LYS A 164 0.74 -10.43 -14.67
N HIS A 165 -0.16 -11.18 -15.29
CA HIS A 165 -1.47 -11.42 -14.71
C HIS A 165 -1.32 -12.27 -13.45
N ILE A 166 -2.18 -12.04 -12.43
CA ILE A 166 -2.10 -12.81 -11.19
C ILE A 166 -2.24 -14.32 -11.42
N GLY A 167 -3.06 -14.74 -12.38
CA GLY A 167 -3.24 -16.15 -12.76
C GLY A 167 -1.98 -16.81 -13.34
N ASP A 168 -1.01 -16.04 -13.82
CA ASP A 168 0.24 -16.56 -14.39
C ASP A 168 1.32 -16.84 -13.33
N LEU A 169 1.11 -16.41 -12.08
CA LEU A 169 2.02 -16.72 -10.97
C LEU A 169 1.97 -18.20 -10.55
N LYS A 170 0.86 -18.90 -10.84
CA LYS A 170 0.67 -20.33 -10.51
C LYS A 170 1.09 -21.31 -11.62
N LYS A 171 1.56 -20.79 -12.75
CA LYS A 171 2.06 -21.58 -13.90
C LYS A 171 3.59 -21.73 -13.80
#